data_11c304bbbfba4ea35711b94083fa26e5
#
_entry.id   11c304bbbfba4ea35711b94083fa26e5
#
_cell.length_a   1.000
_cell.length_b   1.000
_cell.length_c   1.000
_cell.angle_alpha   90.00
_cell.angle_beta   90.00
_cell.angle_gamma   90.00
#
_symmetry.space_group_name_H-M   'P 1'
#
loop_
_entity.id
_entity.type
_entity.pdbx_description
1 polymer ?
#
loop_
_entity_poly.entity_id
_entity_poly.type
_entity_poly.pdbx_seq_one_letter_code
_entity_poly.pdbx_strand_id
1 'polypeptide(L)'
;MPTKADTGIAASAIDDLPQIWDGFAKLVRAGLDISAFGVQIMDLPPDYTTSSHDESDTGQQELYVALRGSGAVVAGDASLPLDGEHLVRVDAGVDRVLASGPEGLRVLCVGGVPGEPYVPPEWTG
;
A
#
# COMPACT_ATOMS: atom_id res chain seq x y z
N MET A 1 19.14 4.88 -3.73
CA MET A 1 18.53 4.98 -5.07
C MET A 1 18.14 3.61 -5.59
N PRO A 2 17.01 3.51 -6.29
CA PRO A 2 16.66 2.27 -6.96
C PRO A 2 17.71 1.88 -7.99
N THR A 3 17.97 0.59 -8.11
CA THR A 3 18.84 0.05 -9.15
C THR A 3 17.98 -0.53 -10.27
N LYS A 4 18.18 -0.03 -11.46
CA LYS A 4 17.39 -0.43 -12.63
C LYS A 4 18.33 -0.89 -13.72
N ALA A 5 18.13 -2.10 -14.19
CA ALA A 5 18.94 -2.68 -15.25
C ALA A 5 18.15 -2.69 -16.57
N ASP A 6 18.82 -2.50 -17.70
CA ASP A 6 18.20 -2.48 -19.04
C ASP A 6 17.72 -3.86 -19.49
N THR A 7 17.91 -4.88 -18.67
CA THR A 7 17.57 -6.27 -18.96
C THR A 7 16.18 -6.69 -18.49
N GLY A 8 15.36 -5.75 -18.06
CA GLY A 8 14.01 -6.05 -17.59
C GLY A 8 13.92 -6.38 -16.09
N ILE A 9 14.97 -6.09 -15.35
CA ILE A 9 14.97 -6.25 -13.90
C ILE A 9 15.36 -4.96 -13.19
N ALA A 10 14.81 -4.74 -12.00
CA ALA A 10 15.14 -3.60 -11.17
C ALA A 10 15.02 -4.00 -9.71
N ALA A 11 15.79 -3.38 -8.84
CA ALA A 11 15.73 -3.61 -7.42
C ALA A 11 15.98 -2.31 -6.66
N SER A 12 15.45 -2.23 -5.45
CA SER A 12 15.69 -1.11 -4.56
C SER A 12 15.54 -1.57 -3.12
N ALA A 13 16.37 -1.03 -2.24
CA ALA A 13 16.04 -1.07 -0.82
C ALA A 13 14.75 -0.24 -0.63
N ILE A 14 13.88 -0.68 0.27
CA ILE A 14 12.61 0.02 0.50
C ILE A 14 12.85 1.48 0.91
N ASP A 15 13.81 1.70 1.80
CA ASP A 15 14.08 3.05 2.31
C ASP A 15 14.74 3.98 1.28
N ASP A 16 15.19 3.44 0.14
CA ASP A 16 15.75 4.24 -0.96
C ASP A 16 14.71 4.61 -2.03
N LEU A 17 13.49 4.10 -1.92
CA LEU A 17 12.42 4.44 -2.85
C LEU A 17 12.02 5.92 -2.71
N PRO A 18 11.48 6.53 -3.77
CA PRO A 18 10.90 7.87 -3.66
C PRO A 18 9.85 7.90 -2.56
N GLN A 19 9.82 8.97 -1.78
CA GLN A 19 8.96 9.10 -0.61
C GLN A 19 8.16 10.40 -0.65
N ILE A 20 6.96 10.33 -0.12
CA ILE A 20 6.11 11.51 0.10
C ILE A 20 5.57 11.50 1.52
N TRP A 21 5.00 12.63 1.96
CA TRP A 21 4.40 12.79 3.28
C TRP A 21 5.40 12.43 4.40
N ASP A 22 6.60 12.99 4.28
CA ASP A 22 7.66 12.86 5.29
C ASP A 22 8.03 11.39 5.56
N GLY A 23 8.07 10.58 4.49
CA GLY A 23 8.45 9.17 4.58
C GLY A 23 7.31 8.22 4.88
N PHE A 24 6.10 8.74 5.12
CA PHE A 24 4.95 7.90 5.39
C PHE A 24 4.65 6.96 4.21
N ALA A 25 4.71 7.46 3.00
CA ALA A 25 4.46 6.65 1.81
C ALA A 25 5.71 6.52 0.97
N LYS A 26 6.03 5.30 0.58
CA LYS A 26 7.13 4.96 -0.33
C LYS A 26 6.53 4.52 -1.65
N LEU A 27 6.93 5.21 -2.71
CA LEU A 27 6.34 5.06 -4.04
C LEU A 27 7.06 3.97 -4.81
N VAL A 28 6.62 2.73 -4.62
CA VAL A 28 7.25 1.54 -5.22
C VAL A 28 7.16 1.59 -6.74
N ARG A 29 6.00 1.97 -7.26
CA ARG A 29 5.77 2.01 -8.70
C ARG A 29 6.71 3.00 -9.38
N ALA A 30 6.85 4.19 -8.82
CA ALA A 30 7.75 5.21 -9.35
C ALA A 30 9.22 4.78 -9.26
N GLY A 31 9.60 4.17 -8.15
CA GLY A 31 10.99 3.76 -7.91
C GLY A 31 11.44 2.57 -8.73
N LEU A 32 10.54 1.64 -9.02
CA LEU A 32 10.85 0.42 -9.77
C LEU A 32 10.29 0.42 -11.19
N ASP A 33 9.64 1.51 -11.61
CA ASP A 33 9.07 1.66 -12.94
C ASP A 33 8.04 0.57 -13.26
N ILE A 34 7.11 0.37 -12.32
CA ILE A 34 6.03 -0.59 -12.49
C ILE A 34 4.81 0.12 -13.07
N SER A 35 4.26 -0.41 -14.16
CA SER A 35 3.09 0.19 -14.80
C SER A 35 1.85 -0.72 -14.79
N ALA A 36 2.04 -2.00 -14.47
CA ALA A 36 0.98 -2.99 -14.61
C ALA A 36 -0.04 -2.98 -13.47
N PHE A 37 0.34 -2.50 -12.31
CA PHE A 37 -0.55 -2.45 -11.12
C PHE A 37 -0.08 -1.35 -10.17
N GLY A 38 -0.97 -0.96 -9.26
CA GLY A 38 -0.64 -0.02 -8.21
C GLY A 38 0.07 -0.74 -7.06
N VAL A 39 1.10 -0.14 -6.53
CA VAL A 39 1.82 -0.68 -5.38
C VAL A 39 2.52 0.44 -4.65
N GLN A 40 2.38 0.46 -3.34
CA GLN A 40 3.11 1.39 -2.47
C GLN A 40 3.30 0.78 -1.11
N ILE A 41 4.19 1.35 -0.34
CA ILE A 41 4.43 0.97 1.05
C ILE A 41 4.10 2.17 1.92
N MET A 42 3.41 1.92 3.03
CA MET A 42 3.14 2.94 4.04
C MET A 42 3.77 2.52 5.35
N ASP A 43 4.40 3.47 6.01
CA ASP A 43 4.98 3.28 7.34
C ASP A 43 4.11 4.00 8.36
N LEU A 44 3.29 3.25 9.10
CA LEU A 44 2.47 3.78 10.16
C LEU A 44 3.25 3.76 11.48
N PRO A 45 3.35 4.91 12.18
CA PRO A 45 3.95 4.90 13.52
C PRO A 45 3.09 4.09 14.49
N PRO A 46 3.60 3.80 15.70
CA PRO A 46 2.83 3.04 16.68
C PRO A 46 1.47 3.69 16.99
N ASP A 47 0.46 2.85 17.15
CA ASP A 47 -0.89 3.25 17.59
C ASP A 47 -1.51 4.36 16.75
N TYR A 48 -1.30 4.29 15.43
CA TYR A 48 -1.78 5.27 14.46
C TYR A 48 -2.95 4.72 13.67
N THR A 49 -3.94 5.57 13.39
CA THR A 49 -5.08 5.22 12.53
C THR A 49 -5.13 6.18 11.35
N THR A 50 -5.21 5.65 10.14
CA THR A 50 -5.31 6.46 8.93
C THR A 50 -6.70 7.10 8.82
N SER A 51 -6.82 8.09 7.95
CA SER A 51 -8.13 8.62 7.56
C SER A 51 -8.94 7.54 6.84
N SER A 52 -10.25 7.58 7.00
CA SER A 52 -11.13 6.68 6.27
C SER A 52 -11.16 7.04 4.79
N HIS A 53 -11.10 6.03 3.94
CA HIS A 53 -11.23 6.23 2.50
C HIS A 53 -11.81 5.00 1.82
N ASP A 54 -12.30 5.17 0.61
CA ASP A 54 -12.61 4.07 -0.29
C ASP A 54 -11.94 4.31 -1.64
N GLU A 55 -12.08 3.37 -2.56
CA GLU A 55 -11.52 3.44 -3.90
C GLU A 55 -12.62 3.49 -4.97
N SER A 56 -13.81 4.00 -4.63
CA SER A 56 -14.92 4.10 -5.58
C SER A 56 -14.56 4.89 -6.82
N ASP A 57 -13.75 5.94 -6.67
CA ASP A 57 -13.36 6.80 -7.80
C ASP A 57 -12.46 6.08 -8.80
N THR A 58 -11.61 5.18 -8.34
CA THR A 58 -10.66 4.44 -9.18
C THR A 58 -11.16 3.05 -9.55
N GLY A 59 -12.06 2.49 -8.74
CA GLY A 59 -12.51 1.12 -8.89
C GLY A 59 -11.50 0.08 -8.44
N GLN A 60 -10.45 0.48 -7.73
CA GLN A 60 -9.37 -0.44 -7.35
C GLN A 60 -9.77 -1.38 -6.23
N GLN A 61 -9.46 -2.65 -6.42
CA GLN A 61 -9.43 -3.66 -5.39
C GLN A 61 -8.03 -3.68 -4.81
N GLU A 62 -7.90 -3.72 -3.49
CA GLU A 62 -6.60 -3.61 -2.82
C GLU A 62 -6.30 -4.82 -1.95
N LEU A 63 -5.02 -5.21 -1.94
CA LEU A 63 -4.48 -6.22 -1.05
C LEU A 63 -3.47 -5.56 -0.11
N TYR A 64 -3.65 -5.78 1.18
CA TYR A 64 -2.74 -5.28 2.22
C TYR A 64 -1.91 -6.42 2.78
N VAL A 65 -0.59 -6.20 2.85
CA VAL A 65 0.39 -7.18 3.33
C VAL A 65 1.29 -6.50 4.35
N ALA A 66 1.31 -7.00 5.58
CA ALA A 66 2.22 -6.47 6.60
C ALA A 66 3.63 -6.97 6.33
N LEU A 67 4.55 -6.05 6.11
CA LEU A 67 5.97 -6.37 5.94
C LEU A 67 6.71 -6.38 7.28
N ARG A 68 6.23 -5.58 8.24
CA ARG A 68 6.85 -5.45 9.56
C ARG A 68 5.80 -4.90 10.53
N GLY A 69 5.82 -5.37 11.78
CA GLY A 69 4.86 -4.95 12.77
C GLY A 69 3.51 -5.61 12.58
N SER A 70 2.48 -4.99 13.12
CA SER A 70 1.12 -5.52 13.09
C SER A 70 0.10 -4.41 13.18
N GLY A 71 -1.15 -4.76 12.88
CA GLY A 71 -2.26 -3.84 12.97
C GLY A 71 -3.55 -4.50 12.52
N ALA A 72 -4.44 -3.69 11.99
CA ALA A 72 -5.73 -4.16 11.51
C ALA A 72 -6.23 -3.30 10.37
N VAL A 73 -7.06 -3.89 9.51
CA VAL A 73 -7.91 -3.15 8.59
C VAL A 73 -9.29 -3.11 9.22
N VAL A 74 -9.82 -1.91 9.43
CA VAL A 74 -11.14 -1.72 10.05
C VAL A 74 -12.10 -1.16 9.01
N ALA A 75 -13.20 -1.87 8.82
CA ALA A 75 -14.24 -1.50 7.88
C ALA A 75 -15.60 -1.73 8.55
N GLY A 76 -16.30 -0.62 8.92
CA GLY A 76 -17.53 -0.72 9.68
C GLY A 76 -17.29 -1.44 11.01
N ASP A 77 -18.07 -2.49 11.26
CA ASP A 77 -17.95 -3.28 12.48
C ASP A 77 -16.88 -4.38 12.39
N ALA A 78 -16.28 -4.57 11.21
CA ALA A 78 -15.26 -5.59 11.00
C ALA A 78 -13.88 -5.04 11.32
N SER A 79 -13.09 -5.82 12.05
CA SER A 79 -11.68 -5.54 12.30
C SER A 79 -10.90 -6.80 11.93
N LEU A 80 -10.08 -6.69 10.90
CA LEU A 80 -9.37 -7.83 10.31
C LEU A 80 -7.89 -7.71 10.61
N PRO A 81 -7.26 -8.75 11.17
CA PRO A 81 -5.85 -8.68 11.54
C PRO A 81 -4.95 -8.50 10.33
N LEU A 82 -3.92 -7.69 10.50
CA LEU A 82 -2.92 -7.43 9.49
C LEU A 82 -1.55 -7.61 10.13
N ASP A 83 -0.91 -8.73 9.84
CA ASP A 83 0.37 -9.13 10.42
C ASP A 83 1.07 -10.11 9.47
N GLY A 84 2.15 -10.73 9.91
CA GLY A 84 2.92 -11.66 9.09
C GLY A 84 2.19 -12.95 8.72
N GLU A 85 1.03 -13.21 9.32
CA GLU A 85 0.26 -14.43 9.10
C GLU A 85 -1.09 -14.20 8.40
N HIS A 86 -1.46 -12.92 8.16
CA HIS A 86 -2.77 -12.57 7.62
C HIS A 86 -2.67 -11.57 6.48
N LEU A 87 -3.43 -11.81 5.44
CA LEU A 87 -3.61 -10.89 4.32
C LEU A 87 -5.04 -10.35 4.34
N VAL A 88 -5.23 -9.12 3.89
CA VAL A 88 -6.56 -8.51 3.83
C VAL A 88 -6.81 -7.95 2.44
N ARG A 89 -7.91 -8.36 1.82
CA ARG A 89 -8.40 -7.76 0.57
C ARG A 89 -9.55 -6.82 0.90
N VAL A 90 -9.56 -5.63 0.27
CA VAL A 90 -10.67 -4.68 0.39
C VAL A 90 -11.12 -4.29 -1.01
N ASP A 91 -12.41 -4.44 -1.27
CA ASP A 91 -13.00 -4.05 -2.54
C ASP A 91 -13.19 -2.52 -2.62
N ALA A 92 -13.33 -2.01 -3.84
CA ALA A 92 -13.27 -0.58 -4.11
C ALA A 92 -14.28 0.26 -3.32
N GLY A 93 -15.51 -0.21 -3.19
CA GLY A 93 -16.57 0.56 -2.55
C GLY A 93 -16.63 0.49 -1.04
N VAL A 94 -15.67 -0.15 -0.41
CA VAL A 94 -15.67 -0.36 1.05
C VAL A 94 -14.81 0.71 1.71
N ASP A 95 -15.43 1.52 2.57
CA ASP A 95 -14.69 2.46 3.44
C ASP A 95 -13.85 1.68 4.43
N ARG A 96 -12.59 2.08 4.59
CA ARG A 96 -11.70 1.44 5.55
C ARG A 96 -10.68 2.41 6.13
N VAL A 97 -10.18 2.03 7.29
CA VAL A 97 -8.98 2.63 7.88
C VAL A 97 -7.98 1.53 8.15
N LEU A 98 -6.71 1.90 8.19
CA LEU A 98 -5.64 1.03 8.69
C LEU A 98 -5.25 1.53 10.07
N ALA A 99 -5.13 0.62 11.02
CA ALA A 99 -4.72 0.95 12.38
C ALA A 99 -3.48 0.14 12.72
N SER A 100 -2.42 0.82 13.14
CA SER A 100 -1.18 0.12 13.55
C SER A 100 -1.26 -0.29 15.01
N GLY A 101 -0.53 -1.36 15.32
CA GLY A 101 -0.34 -1.81 16.69
C GLY A 101 0.75 -1.04 17.41
N PRO A 102 1.12 -1.49 18.63
CA PRO A 102 2.06 -0.74 19.49
C PRO A 102 3.47 -0.64 18.96
N GLU A 103 3.84 -1.47 17.97
CA GLU A 103 5.17 -1.43 17.36
C GLU A 103 5.19 -0.77 15.99
N GLY A 104 4.05 -0.21 15.57
CA GLY A 104 3.90 0.34 14.24
C GLY A 104 3.60 -0.72 13.19
N LEU A 105 3.50 -0.30 11.95
CA LEU A 105 3.15 -1.20 10.85
C LEU A 105 3.79 -0.68 9.56
N ARG A 106 4.58 -1.51 8.92
CA ARG A 106 4.98 -1.29 7.53
C ARG A 106 4.09 -2.17 6.66
N VAL A 107 3.28 -1.57 5.82
CA VAL A 107 2.29 -2.28 5.01
C VAL A 107 2.54 -2.06 3.53
N LEU A 108 2.52 -3.15 2.77
CA LEU A 108 2.53 -3.12 1.31
C LEU A 108 1.08 -3.14 0.84
N CYS A 109 0.72 -2.19 0.00
CA CYS A 109 -0.60 -2.12 -0.61
C CYS A 109 -0.46 -2.36 -2.11
N VAL A 110 -1.18 -3.35 -2.64
CA VAL A 110 -1.22 -3.65 -4.06
C VAL A 110 -2.64 -3.45 -4.54
N GLY A 111 -2.80 -2.69 -5.63
CA GLY A 111 -4.12 -2.38 -6.14
C GLY A 111 -4.21 -2.49 -7.65
N GLY A 112 -5.42 -2.77 -8.11
CA GLY A 112 -5.74 -2.82 -9.52
C GLY A 112 -7.23 -2.84 -9.72
N VAL A 113 -7.66 -2.56 -10.95
CA VAL A 113 -9.07 -2.56 -11.32
C VAL A 113 -9.37 -3.89 -11.97
N PRO A 114 -10.31 -4.68 -11.42
CA PRO A 114 -10.64 -5.97 -12.01
C PRO A 114 -11.01 -5.85 -13.50
N GLY A 115 -10.32 -6.60 -14.35
CA GLY A 115 -10.59 -6.64 -15.78
C GLY A 115 -10.18 -5.42 -16.58
N GLU A 116 -9.49 -4.45 -15.98
CA GLU A 116 -9.13 -3.20 -16.64
C GLU A 116 -7.62 -2.95 -16.56
N PRO A 117 -7.04 -2.21 -17.52
CA PRO A 117 -5.66 -1.74 -17.39
C PRO A 117 -5.53 -0.81 -16.19
N TYR A 118 -4.40 -0.88 -15.50
CA TYR A 118 -4.14 0.01 -14.37
C TYR A 118 -3.86 1.43 -14.86
N VAL A 119 -4.54 2.41 -14.25
CA VAL A 119 -4.30 3.85 -14.48
C VAL A 119 -3.86 4.45 -13.15
N PRO A 120 -2.62 4.92 -13.05
CA PRO A 120 -2.11 5.46 -11.79
C PRO A 120 -2.79 6.78 -11.42
N PRO A 121 -3.11 6.99 -10.14
CA PRO A 121 -3.48 8.31 -9.65
C PRO A 121 -2.33 9.30 -9.82
N GLU A 122 -2.64 10.57 -10.03
CA GLU A 122 -1.62 11.60 -10.29
C GLU A 122 -0.58 11.71 -9.19
N TRP A 123 -1.00 11.56 -7.91
CA TRP A 123 -0.10 11.74 -6.77
C TRP A 123 0.94 10.63 -6.63
N THR A 124 0.78 9.53 -7.33
CA THR A 124 1.74 8.41 -7.26
C THR A 124 2.88 8.56 -8.26
N GLY A 125 2.89 9.61 -9.02
CA GLY A 125 3.89 9.83 -10.06
C GLY A 125 3.55 9.14 -11.36
#